data_3aefb1ae007b7ca39433dce010089c22
#
_entry.id   3aefb1ae007b7ca39433dce010089c22
#
_cell.length_a   1.000
_cell.length_b   1.000
_cell.length_c   1.000
_cell.angle_alpha   90.00
_cell.angle_beta   90.00
_cell.angle_gamma   90.00
#
_symmetry.space_group_name_H-M   'P 1'
#
loop_
_entity.id
_entity.type
_entity.pdbx_description
1 polymer ?
#
loop_
_entity_poly.entity_id
_entity_poly.type
_entity_poly.pdbx_seq_one_letter_code
_entity_poly.pdbx_strand_id
1 'polypeptide(L)'
;MIVKPGNHKEKVLVTVKDINRFIAEKGLKPVGSMPRISVWEDGKENGISFLHDKHFIHLSADGSSIEQLYPLEKGDTDFDFDPHKRQYALTNENGLYIISPNGDRITVGKDLNGYISMGANNVHRNEFGIKKGTFWSPKGNALAFYRMNETMVGDYPLVDISAREAKLKNIKYPMAGMRSHEVTVGVFRLSDRNTVYLHTGTPKDRYFTNITWSPDEKEIYIQELNRRQDTCLVEAYDAASGKHLRTLFTETNEKYVEPENPLIFIPGKPELFIYTSRKDGYRHLYLYDTSGKMIRQITRGEWEVLSAEIDPTGKYLYITSTEASPLEVNLYRVTLSNGKRERLTPANGVHTPLMSKSGRYMIDRYSNHNTPRMIDFSDLKTGKTKNLLCAPDPYDGYAMPDIKCGTIKAADGETDLYYRLTQPAKIETGKKYPVIV
;
A
#
# COMPACT_ATOMS: atom_id res chain seq x y z
N MET A 1 16.04 -12.06 13.12
CA MET A 1 15.68 -12.63 14.45
C MET A 1 14.20 -12.92 14.50
N ILE A 2 13.78 -13.93 15.23
CA ILE A 2 12.38 -14.19 15.60
C ILE A 2 12.24 -13.92 17.10
N VAL A 3 11.17 -13.23 17.47
CA VAL A 3 10.77 -13.07 18.88
C VAL A 3 9.59 -13.96 19.16
N LYS A 4 9.70 -14.89 20.14
CA LYS A 4 8.58 -15.75 20.50
C LYS A 4 7.56 -14.98 21.34
N PRO A 5 6.28 -14.91 20.92
CA PRO A 5 5.22 -14.37 21.74
C PRO A 5 5.13 -15.12 23.08
N GLY A 6 4.91 -14.40 24.16
CA GLY A 6 4.71 -14.98 25.49
C GLY A 6 5.93 -15.04 26.38
N ASN A 7 7.11 -15.41 25.90
CA ASN A 7 8.33 -15.39 26.70
C ASN A 7 9.38 -14.39 26.19
N HIS A 8 9.11 -13.73 25.08
CA HIS A 8 9.95 -12.74 24.42
C HIS A 8 11.40 -13.21 24.14
N LYS A 9 11.62 -14.52 24.04
CA LYS A 9 12.94 -15.05 23.68
C LYS A 9 13.22 -14.77 22.22
N GLU A 10 14.38 -14.21 21.99
CA GLU A 10 14.91 -13.98 20.64
C GLU A 10 15.62 -15.22 20.13
N LYS A 11 15.39 -15.57 18.88
CA LYS A 11 16.08 -16.64 18.18
C LYS A 11 16.57 -16.11 16.84
N VAL A 12 17.82 -16.40 16.49
CA VAL A 12 18.29 -16.20 15.11
C VAL A 12 17.53 -17.17 14.22
N LEU A 13 16.82 -16.65 13.23
CA LEU A 13 16.09 -17.48 12.26
C LEU A 13 17.04 -18.06 11.23
N VAL A 14 17.83 -17.19 10.59
CA VAL A 14 18.75 -17.53 9.52
C VAL A 14 19.92 -16.54 9.53
N THR A 15 21.11 -17.03 9.20
CA THR A 15 22.32 -16.22 9.03
C THR A 15 22.71 -16.16 7.55
N VAL A 16 23.61 -15.20 7.20
CA VAL A 16 24.20 -15.16 5.86
C VAL A 16 24.89 -16.47 5.51
N LYS A 17 25.52 -17.15 6.49
CA LYS A 17 26.17 -18.46 6.30
C LYS A 17 25.14 -19.54 5.94
N ASP A 18 23.97 -19.54 6.60
CA ASP A 18 22.91 -20.50 6.32
C ASP A 18 22.33 -20.25 4.92
N ILE A 19 22.04 -18.99 4.56
CA ILE A 19 21.59 -18.62 3.22
C ILE A 19 22.59 -19.12 2.18
N ASN A 20 23.89 -18.84 2.35
CA ASN A 20 24.91 -19.25 1.41
C ASN A 20 25.01 -20.77 1.26
N ARG A 21 24.82 -21.54 2.34
CA ARG A 21 24.74 -22.99 2.26
C ARG A 21 23.55 -23.44 1.39
N PHE A 22 22.36 -22.91 1.64
CA PHE A 22 21.14 -23.30 0.91
C PHE A 22 21.20 -22.96 -0.57
N ILE A 23 21.67 -21.74 -0.91
CA ILE A 23 21.74 -21.31 -2.31
C ILE A 23 22.85 -22.01 -3.09
N ALA A 24 23.95 -22.40 -2.43
CA ALA A 24 25.00 -23.20 -3.03
C ALA A 24 24.52 -24.58 -3.50
N GLU A 25 23.64 -25.23 -2.74
CA GLU A 25 22.98 -26.49 -3.12
C GLU A 25 22.14 -26.38 -4.40
N LYS A 26 21.75 -25.14 -4.77
CA LYS A 26 21.00 -24.80 -5.98
C LYS A 26 21.89 -24.20 -7.09
N GLY A 27 23.21 -24.19 -6.89
CA GLY A 27 24.14 -23.64 -7.87
C GLY A 27 24.14 -22.11 -8.00
N LEU A 28 23.56 -21.40 -7.01
CA LEU A 28 23.47 -19.94 -7.03
C LEU A 28 24.71 -19.30 -6.37
N LYS A 29 25.02 -18.06 -6.79
CA LYS A 29 26.15 -17.32 -6.26
C LYS A 29 25.93 -16.94 -4.78
N PRO A 30 27.02 -16.88 -3.96
CA PRO A 30 26.89 -16.49 -2.56
C PRO A 30 26.46 -15.01 -2.40
N VAL A 31 25.70 -14.73 -1.33
CA VAL A 31 25.42 -13.35 -0.90
C VAL A 31 26.56 -12.82 -0.05
N GLY A 32 26.99 -11.57 -0.26
CA GLY A 32 28.02 -10.92 0.55
C GLY A 32 27.53 -10.36 1.89
N SER A 33 26.21 -10.10 1.99
CA SER A 33 25.56 -9.57 3.18
C SER A 33 24.13 -10.08 3.26
N MET A 34 23.43 -9.80 4.38
CA MET A 34 22.01 -10.15 4.52
C MET A 34 21.20 -9.43 3.45
N PRO A 35 20.49 -10.16 2.56
CA PRO A 35 19.64 -9.55 1.55
C PRO A 35 18.45 -8.81 2.19
N ARG A 36 17.79 -7.94 1.42
CA ARG A 36 16.52 -7.35 1.85
C ARG A 36 15.45 -8.44 1.89
N ILE A 37 14.95 -8.68 3.08
CA ILE A 37 13.99 -9.76 3.36
C ILE A 37 12.56 -9.20 3.33
N SER A 38 11.65 -9.99 2.76
CA SER A 38 10.20 -9.86 2.88
C SER A 38 9.62 -11.11 3.54
N VAL A 39 8.42 -11.03 4.09
CA VAL A 39 7.70 -12.19 4.60
C VAL A 39 6.73 -12.65 3.53
N TRP A 40 6.68 -13.95 3.25
CA TRP A 40 5.63 -14.58 2.48
C TRP A 40 4.73 -15.43 3.39
N GLU A 41 3.48 -15.58 3.03
CA GLU A 41 2.49 -16.34 3.79
C GLU A 41 1.39 -16.82 2.83
N ASP A 42 0.97 -18.08 2.94
CA ASP A 42 -0.07 -18.69 2.08
C ASP A 42 -1.32 -19.15 2.87
N GLY A 43 -1.43 -18.74 4.13
CA GLY A 43 -2.53 -19.13 5.03
C GLY A 43 -2.33 -20.47 5.74
N LYS A 44 -1.37 -21.29 5.30
CA LYS A 44 -0.96 -22.57 5.95
C LYS A 44 0.45 -22.45 6.51
N GLU A 45 1.32 -21.88 5.71
CA GLU A 45 2.74 -21.71 5.99
C GLU A 45 3.15 -20.26 5.79
N ASN A 46 4.26 -19.90 6.33
CA ASN A 46 4.90 -18.61 6.13
C ASN A 46 6.40 -18.78 6.14
N GLY A 47 7.11 -17.78 5.70
CA GLY A 47 8.58 -17.78 5.73
C GLY A 47 9.11 -16.45 5.27
N ILE A 48 10.38 -16.42 4.97
CA ILE A 48 11.04 -15.25 4.45
C ILE A 48 11.36 -15.41 2.98
N SER A 49 11.35 -14.31 2.25
CA SER A 49 11.70 -14.26 0.83
C SER A 49 12.68 -13.14 0.55
N PHE A 50 13.49 -13.32 -0.48
CA PHE A 50 14.43 -12.31 -0.96
C PHE A 50 14.77 -12.54 -2.43
N LEU A 51 15.24 -11.47 -3.06
CA LEU A 51 15.71 -11.48 -4.45
C LEU A 51 17.22 -11.69 -4.50
N HIS A 52 17.68 -12.69 -5.22
CA HIS A 52 19.10 -12.94 -5.42
C HIS A 52 19.35 -13.76 -6.69
N ASP A 53 20.45 -13.43 -7.41
CA ASP A 53 20.97 -14.14 -8.60
C ASP A 53 19.87 -14.53 -9.61
N LYS A 54 19.01 -13.55 -9.97
CA LYS A 54 17.86 -13.73 -10.86
C LYS A 54 16.83 -14.76 -10.39
N HIS A 55 16.67 -14.90 -9.07
CA HIS A 55 15.63 -15.72 -8.48
C HIS A 55 14.93 -14.97 -7.36
N PHE A 56 13.63 -15.16 -7.25
CA PHE A 56 12.90 -14.86 -6.04
C PHE A 56 12.91 -16.14 -5.19
N ILE A 57 13.51 -16.06 -4.01
CA ILE A 57 13.82 -17.23 -3.17
C ILE A 57 12.93 -17.21 -1.94
N HIS A 58 12.18 -18.26 -1.70
CA HIS A 58 11.42 -18.49 -0.49
C HIS A 58 12.13 -19.48 0.42
N LEU A 59 12.34 -19.09 1.67
CA LEU A 59 12.79 -20.00 2.73
C LEU A 59 11.61 -20.46 3.59
N SER A 60 11.74 -21.62 4.16
CA SER A 60 10.81 -22.20 5.15
C SER A 60 10.60 -21.28 6.37
N ALA A 61 9.50 -21.48 7.09
CA ALA A 61 9.13 -20.70 8.28
C ALA A 61 10.20 -20.74 9.39
N ASP A 62 10.90 -21.85 9.52
CA ASP A 62 11.98 -22.03 10.48
C ASP A 62 13.37 -21.59 9.97
N GLY A 63 13.42 -21.15 8.71
CA GLY A 63 14.65 -20.70 8.04
C GLY A 63 15.65 -21.80 7.75
N SER A 64 15.23 -23.08 7.72
CA SER A 64 16.12 -24.23 7.62
C SER A 64 16.41 -24.69 6.19
N SER A 65 15.57 -24.29 5.22
CA SER A 65 15.65 -24.75 3.82
C SER A 65 15.08 -23.75 2.84
N ILE A 66 15.44 -23.92 1.55
CA ILE A 66 14.72 -23.28 0.45
C ILE A 66 13.46 -24.09 0.15
N GLU A 67 12.31 -23.42 0.20
CA GLU A 67 11.03 -24.00 -0.18
C GLU A 67 10.75 -23.85 -1.66
N GLN A 68 11.03 -22.66 -2.21
CA GLN A 68 10.65 -22.31 -3.56
C GLN A 68 11.68 -21.40 -4.22
N LEU A 69 11.93 -21.63 -5.51
CA LEU A 69 12.72 -20.78 -6.38
C LEU A 69 11.88 -20.36 -7.59
N TYR A 70 11.78 -19.05 -7.80
CA TYR A 70 11.11 -18.47 -8.95
C TYR A 70 12.18 -17.86 -9.87
N PRO A 71 12.43 -18.45 -11.07
CA PRO A 71 13.42 -17.90 -12.01
C PRO A 71 12.93 -16.57 -12.58
N LEU A 72 13.84 -15.60 -12.69
CA LEU A 72 13.56 -14.27 -13.21
C LEU A 72 14.42 -13.97 -14.42
N GLU A 73 13.85 -13.20 -15.34
CA GLU A 73 14.56 -12.63 -16.47
C GLU A 73 15.08 -11.23 -16.15
N LYS A 74 16.02 -10.75 -16.97
CA LYS A 74 16.50 -9.37 -16.84
C LYS A 74 15.37 -8.40 -17.16
N GLY A 75 15.09 -7.47 -16.26
CA GLY A 75 14.03 -6.47 -16.43
C GLY A 75 12.72 -6.81 -15.73
N ASP A 76 12.60 -8.00 -15.10
CA ASP A 76 11.43 -8.34 -14.29
C ASP A 76 11.27 -7.41 -13.10
N THR A 77 10.07 -6.83 -12.95
CA THR A 77 9.69 -5.86 -11.91
C THR A 77 8.24 -6.06 -11.45
N ASP A 78 7.80 -5.23 -10.50
CA ASP A 78 6.41 -5.15 -10.02
C ASP A 78 5.84 -6.50 -9.58
N PHE A 79 6.59 -7.22 -8.76
CA PHE A 79 6.22 -8.54 -8.26
C PHE A 79 4.98 -8.48 -7.36
N ASP A 80 3.95 -9.26 -7.70
CA ASP A 80 2.70 -9.40 -6.94
C ASP A 80 2.46 -10.89 -6.62
N PHE A 81 2.60 -11.26 -5.36
CA PHE A 81 2.49 -12.63 -4.90
C PHE A 81 1.05 -13.04 -4.62
N ASP A 82 0.61 -14.15 -5.23
CA ASP A 82 -0.62 -14.84 -4.87
C ASP A 82 -0.31 -15.92 -3.82
N PRO A 83 -0.78 -15.77 -2.58
CA PRO A 83 -0.50 -16.73 -1.52
C PRO A 83 -1.26 -18.05 -1.69
N HIS A 84 -2.40 -18.07 -2.41
CA HIS A 84 -3.23 -19.27 -2.54
C HIS A 84 -2.65 -20.31 -3.50
N LYS A 85 -2.08 -19.86 -4.61
CA LYS A 85 -1.45 -20.71 -5.62
C LYS A 85 0.06 -20.65 -5.58
N ARG A 86 0.63 -19.85 -4.69
CA ARG A 86 2.10 -19.63 -4.56
C ARG A 86 2.74 -19.22 -5.89
N GLN A 87 2.15 -18.25 -6.58
CA GLN A 87 2.60 -17.77 -7.88
C GLN A 87 2.83 -16.26 -7.86
N TYR A 88 3.62 -15.76 -8.82
CA TYR A 88 3.90 -14.32 -8.94
C TYR A 88 3.34 -13.78 -10.25
N ALA A 89 2.62 -12.67 -10.21
CA ALA A 89 2.48 -11.79 -11.36
C ALA A 89 3.65 -10.79 -11.36
N LEU A 90 4.15 -10.47 -12.55
CA LEU A 90 5.25 -9.52 -12.73
C LEU A 90 5.19 -8.85 -14.09
N THR A 91 5.80 -7.69 -14.20
CA THR A 91 5.98 -6.99 -15.47
C THR A 91 7.42 -7.11 -15.97
N ASN A 92 7.59 -7.12 -17.29
CA ASN A 92 8.87 -7.03 -17.95
C ASN A 92 8.70 -6.23 -19.24
N GLU A 93 9.40 -5.10 -19.35
CA GLU A 93 9.16 -4.13 -20.43
C GLU A 93 7.67 -3.74 -20.46
N ASN A 94 6.96 -4.07 -21.54
CA ASN A 94 5.54 -3.79 -21.73
C ASN A 94 4.65 -5.05 -21.62
N GLY A 95 5.19 -6.12 -21.07
CA GLY A 95 4.49 -7.38 -20.88
C GLY A 95 4.10 -7.65 -19.44
N LEU A 96 3.04 -8.45 -19.27
CA LEU A 96 2.60 -9.00 -17.99
C LEU A 96 2.70 -10.51 -18.05
N TYR A 97 3.31 -11.08 -17.00
CA TYR A 97 3.60 -12.50 -16.91
C TYR A 97 3.21 -13.05 -15.55
N ILE A 98 2.97 -14.36 -15.51
CA ILE A 98 2.80 -15.11 -14.27
C ILE A 98 3.91 -16.16 -14.20
N ILE A 99 4.60 -16.27 -13.06
CA ILE A 99 5.49 -17.38 -12.77
C ILE A 99 4.79 -18.34 -11.82
N SER A 100 4.60 -19.57 -12.28
CA SER A 100 4.00 -20.65 -11.48
C SER A 100 4.97 -21.17 -10.41
N PRO A 101 4.50 -21.95 -9.42
CA PRO A 101 5.38 -22.62 -8.44
C PRO A 101 6.40 -23.54 -9.09
N ASN A 102 6.11 -24.10 -10.27
CA ASN A 102 7.04 -24.97 -11.00
C ASN A 102 8.09 -24.17 -11.80
N GLY A 103 8.06 -22.85 -11.75
CA GLY A 103 8.95 -21.98 -12.52
C GLY A 103 8.49 -21.70 -13.95
N ASP A 104 7.32 -22.20 -14.36
CA ASP A 104 6.79 -21.93 -15.69
C ASP A 104 6.38 -20.46 -15.84
N ARG A 105 6.77 -19.84 -16.95
CA ARG A 105 6.41 -18.47 -17.28
C ARG A 105 5.22 -18.43 -18.23
N ILE A 106 4.10 -17.89 -17.77
CA ILE A 106 2.86 -17.75 -18.53
C ILE A 106 2.72 -16.29 -18.96
N THR A 107 2.57 -16.05 -20.25
CA THR A 107 2.30 -14.72 -20.80
C THR A 107 0.81 -14.39 -20.61
N VAL A 108 0.52 -13.31 -19.88
CA VAL A 108 -0.83 -12.74 -19.74
C VAL A 108 -1.13 -11.80 -20.90
N GLY A 109 -0.17 -10.96 -21.25
CA GLY A 109 -0.22 -10.06 -22.39
C GLY A 109 1.10 -9.37 -22.65
N LYS A 110 1.27 -8.85 -23.87
CA LYS A 110 2.46 -8.11 -24.28
C LYS A 110 2.10 -7.06 -25.32
N ASP A 111 2.64 -5.85 -25.18
CA ASP A 111 2.60 -4.84 -26.23
C ASP A 111 3.89 -4.85 -27.03
N LEU A 112 3.75 -5.06 -28.34
CA LEU A 112 4.89 -5.09 -29.26
C LEU A 112 5.37 -3.69 -29.69
N ASN A 113 4.56 -2.65 -29.48
CA ASN A 113 4.84 -1.27 -29.91
C ASN A 113 5.48 -0.41 -28.83
N GLY A 114 5.50 -0.87 -27.57
CA GLY A 114 6.13 -0.18 -26.45
C GLY A 114 5.34 1.00 -25.86
N TYR A 115 4.09 1.21 -26.30
CA TYR A 115 3.22 2.31 -25.84
C TYR A 115 2.01 1.85 -25.01
N ILE A 116 1.85 0.56 -24.84
CA ILE A 116 0.81 -0.01 -24.00
C ILE A 116 1.49 -0.72 -22.85
N SER A 117 1.35 -0.17 -21.64
CA SER A 117 1.87 -0.80 -20.44
C SER A 117 0.79 -1.67 -19.79
N MET A 118 1.23 -2.75 -19.16
CA MET A 118 0.38 -3.58 -18.30
C MET A 118 0.87 -3.43 -16.88
N GLY A 119 -0.03 -3.01 -15.99
CA GLY A 119 0.33 -2.68 -14.61
C GLY A 119 0.11 -1.21 -14.30
N ALA A 120 0.77 -0.66 -13.27
CA ALA A 120 0.64 0.74 -12.90
C ALA A 120 1.58 1.63 -13.73
N ASN A 121 1.07 2.73 -14.27
CA ASN A 121 1.86 3.73 -14.99
C ASN A 121 2.25 4.93 -14.10
N ASN A 122 2.92 5.92 -14.71
CA ASN A 122 3.37 7.12 -13.99
C ASN A 122 2.21 7.94 -13.40
N VAL A 123 1.11 8.09 -14.12
CA VAL A 123 -0.06 8.85 -13.63
C VAL A 123 -0.69 8.13 -12.43
N HIS A 124 -0.93 6.81 -12.52
CA HIS A 124 -1.47 6.05 -11.40
C HIS A 124 -0.58 6.11 -10.16
N ARG A 125 0.75 6.04 -10.34
CA ARG A 125 1.71 6.08 -9.23
C ARG A 125 1.78 7.45 -8.56
N ASN A 126 1.82 8.50 -9.34
CA ASN A 126 2.08 9.86 -8.86
C ASN A 126 0.80 10.58 -8.42
N GLU A 127 -0.32 10.38 -9.13
CA GLU A 127 -1.57 11.09 -8.83
C GLU A 127 -2.44 10.34 -7.80
N PHE A 128 -2.48 9.00 -7.87
CA PHE A 128 -3.41 8.21 -7.06
C PHE A 128 -2.71 7.29 -6.06
N GLY A 129 -1.38 7.30 -5.98
CA GLY A 129 -0.62 6.44 -5.08
C GLY A 129 -0.73 4.94 -5.42
N ILE A 130 -1.23 4.57 -6.61
CA ILE A 130 -1.43 3.20 -7.06
C ILE A 130 -0.10 2.62 -7.50
N LYS A 131 0.53 1.80 -6.64
CA LYS A 131 1.88 1.29 -6.86
C LYS A 131 1.93 0.01 -7.67
N LYS A 132 0.82 -0.73 -7.77
CA LYS A 132 0.72 -1.98 -8.54
C LYS A 132 -0.47 -1.92 -9.49
N GLY A 133 -0.37 -2.63 -10.61
CA GLY A 133 -1.44 -2.70 -11.61
C GLY A 133 -2.02 -4.10 -11.77
N THR A 134 -1.76 -5.00 -10.82
CA THR A 134 -2.20 -6.39 -10.80
C THR A 134 -2.97 -6.70 -9.52
N PHE A 135 -4.03 -7.50 -9.62
CA PHE A 135 -4.95 -7.77 -8.52
C PHE A 135 -5.41 -9.22 -8.61
N TRP A 136 -4.80 -10.09 -7.80
CA TRP A 136 -5.19 -11.48 -7.71
C TRP A 136 -6.61 -11.64 -7.17
N SER A 137 -7.35 -12.57 -7.74
CA SER A 137 -8.63 -12.98 -7.18
C SER A 137 -8.43 -13.67 -5.81
N PRO A 138 -9.41 -13.64 -4.90
CA PRO A 138 -9.25 -14.16 -3.52
C PRO A 138 -8.76 -15.59 -3.39
N LYS A 139 -8.92 -16.44 -4.41
CA LYS A 139 -8.45 -17.84 -4.43
C LYS A 139 -7.30 -18.06 -5.44
N GLY A 140 -6.80 -17.01 -6.06
CA GLY A 140 -5.73 -17.08 -7.05
C GLY A 140 -6.12 -17.74 -8.38
N ASN A 141 -7.41 -17.78 -8.72
CA ASN A 141 -7.88 -18.40 -9.97
C ASN A 141 -7.81 -17.46 -11.18
N ALA A 142 -7.75 -16.15 -10.93
CA ALA A 142 -7.70 -15.13 -11.94
C ALA A 142 -6.86 -13.93 -11.49
N LEU A 143 -6.40 -13.17 -12.48
CA LEU A 143 -5.63 -11.93 -12.28
C LEU A 143 -6.34 -10.78 -13.01
N ALA A 144 -6.84 -9.79 -12.26
CA ALA A 144 -7.25 -8.53 -12.84
C ALA A 144 -6.03 -7.63 -13.01
N PHE A 145 -6.00 -6.83 -14.09
CA PHE A 145 -4.86 -5.95 -14.35
C PHE A 145 -5.26 -4.73 -15.17
N TYR A 146 -4.50 -3.65 -15.01
CA TYR A 146 -4.60 -2.48 -15.88
C TYR A 146 -3.88 -2.73 -17.19
N ARG A 147 -4.49 -2.29 -18.29
CA ARG A 147 -3.86 -2.12 -19.60
C ARG A 147 -4.02 -0.66 -19.99
N MET A 148 -2.90 0.03 -20.13
CA MET A 148 -2.85 1.47 -20.32
C MET A 148 -2.27 1.81 -21.68
N ASN A 149 -3.07 2.47 -22.51
CA ASN A 149 -2.63 3.01 -23.79
C ASN A 149 -2.14 4.46 -23.57
N GLU A 150 -0.86 4.68 -23.80
CA GLU A 150 -0.19 5.97 -23.66
C GLU A 150 0.24 6.57 -25.02
N THR A 151 -0.22 6.00 -26.15
CA THR A 151 0.19 6.47 -27.50
C THR A 151 -0.11 7.93 -27.76
N MET A 152 -1.19 8.46 -27.14
CA MET A 152 -1.59 9.86 -27.28
C MET A 152 -1.01 10.79 -26.21
N VAL A 153 -0.31 10.25 -25.22
CA VAL A 153 0.26 11.03 -24.11
C VAL A 153 1.54 11.70 -24.54
N GLY A 154 1.67 12.98 -24.26
CA GLY A 154 2.89 13.76 -24.53
C GLY A 154 4.10 13.27 -23.73
N ASP A 155 5.28 13.56 -24.26
CA ASP A 155 6.53 13.32 -23.55
C ASP A 155 6.81 14.45 -22.56
N TYR A 156 7.08 14.08 -21.32
CA TYR A 156 7.51 15.01 -20.28
C TYR A 156 9.03 14.84 -20.05
N PRO A 157 9.83 15.90 -20.25
CA PRO A 157 11.27 15.83 -20.15
C PRO A 157 11.75 15.80 -18.69
N LEU A 158 12.49 14.77 -18.31
CA LEU A 158 13.26 14.71 -17.08
C LEU A 158 14.74 14.84 -17.40
N VAL A 159 15.47 15.58 -16.57
CA VAL A 159 16.93 15.67 -16.67
C VAL A 159 17.56 14.65 -15.73
N ASP A 160 18.23 13.66 -16.28
CA ASP A 160 19.03 12.71 -15.52
C ASP A 160 20.40 13.31 -15.22
N ILE A 161 20.59 13.75 -13.99
CA ILE A 161 21.83 14.35 -13.50
C ILE A 161 22.81 13.31 -12.89
N SER A 162 22.48 12.03 -12.91
CA SER A 162 23.37 10.98 -12.39
C SER A 162 24.56 10.71 -13.31
N ALA A 163 24.44 11.01 -14.59
CA ALA A 163 25.55 10.99 -15.54
C ALA A 163 26.41 12.26 -15.43
N ARG A 164 27.70 12.15 -15.76
CA ARG A 164 28.62 13.31 -15.73
C ARG A 164 28.14 14.48 -16.60
N GLU A 165 27.63 14.16 -17.79
CA GLU A 165 26.87 15.09 -18.62
C GLU A 165 25.40 14.76 -18.50
N ALA A 166 24.59 15.75 -18.11
CA ALA A 166 23.16 15.58 -17.92
C ALA A 166 22.49 15.05 -19.21
N LYS A 167 21.61 14.06 -19.06
CA LYS A 167 20.88 13.44 -20.19
C LYS A 167 19.41 13.72 -20.05
N LEU A 168 18.76 13.92 -21.20
CA LEU A 168 17.31 14.01 -21.25
C LEU A 168 16.73 12.59 -21.21
N LYS A 169 15.79 12.39 -20.27
CA LYS A 169 14.99 11.17 -20.15
C LYS A 169 13.52 11.53 -20.23
N ASN A 170 12.87 11.24 -21.35
CA ASN A 170 11.44 11.48 -21.50
C ASN A 170 10.63 10.38 -20.82
N ILE A 171 9.53 10.78 -20.20
CA ILE A 171 8.50 9.87 -19.69
C ILE A 171 7.15 10.28 -20.28
N LYS A 172 6.22 9.32 -20.41
CA LYS A 172 4.83 9.63 -20.77
C LYS A 172 4.13 10.23 -19.56
N TYR A 173 3.78 11.51 -19.65
CA TYR A 173 3.05 12.24 -18.61
C TYR A 173 2.30 13.43 -19.19
N PRO A 174 0.97 13.54 -19.00
CA PRO A 174 0.20 14.62 -19.58
C PRO A 174 0.43 15.93 -18.84
N MET A 175 0.70 17.00 -19.57
CA MET A 175 0.64 18.34 -19.02
C MET A 175 -0.83 18.76 -18.81
N ALA A 176 -1.06 19.77 -17.97
CA ALA A 176 -2.39 20.29 -17.71
C ALA A 176 -3.14 20.62 -19.02
N GLY A 177 -4.38 20.14 -19.15
CA GLY A 177 -5.22 20.31 -20.34
C GLY A 177 -4.88 19.40 -21.53
N MET A 178 -3.78 18.61 -21.47
CA MET A 178 -3.43 17.67 -22.54
C MET A 178 -4.13 16.32 -22.38
N ARG A 179 -4.12 15.52 -23.46
CA ARG A 179 -4.68 14.16 -23.44
C ARG A 179 -3.90 13.27 -22.47
N SER A 180 -4.64 12.53 -21.65
CA SER A 180 -4.11 11.52 -20.73
C SER A 180 -4.18 10.15 -21.38
N HIS A 181 -3.67 9.13 -20.67
CA HIS A 181 -3.76 7.72 -21.06
C HIS A 181 -5.21 7.21 -21.08
N GLU A 182 -5.45 6.18 -21.87
CA GLU A 182 -6.71 5.45 -21.87
C GLU A 182 -6.49 4.10 -21.17
N VAL A 183 -7.27 3.83 -20.11
CA VAL A 183 -7.16 2.62 -19.31
C VAL A 183 -8.26 1.65 -19.67
N THR A 184 -7.90 0.38 -19.77
CA THR A 184 -8.83 -0.75 -19.76
C THR A 184 -8.44 -1.73 -18.65
N VAL A 185 -9.40 -2.50 -18.16
CA VAL A 185 -9.16 -3.53 -17.15
C VAL A 185 -9.34 -4.89 -17.79
N GLY A 186 -8.30 -5.71 -17.75
CA GLY A 186 -8.32 -7.10 -18.18
C GLY A 186 -8.47 -8.04 -17.00
N VAL A 187 -9.10 -9.18 -17.23
CA VAL A 187 -9.23 -10.31 -16.30
C VAL A 187 -8.70 -11.55 -16.98
N PHE A 188 -7.52 -11.99 -16.56
CA PHE A 188 -6.89 -13.21 -17.05
C PHE A 188 -7.30 -14.39 -16.18
N ARG A 189 -7.89 -15.43 -16.76
CA ARG A 189 -8.24 -16.68 -16.08
C ARG A 189 -7.15 -17.72 -16.29
N LEU A 190 -6.71 -18.34 -15.20
CA LEU A 190 -5.63 -19.34 -15.28
C LEU A 190 -6.08 -20.66 -15.90
N SER A 191 -7.37 -21.02 -15.75
CA SER A 191 -7.92 -22.30 -16.19
C SER A 191 -7.87 -22.51 -17.70
N ASP A 192 -8.16 -21.47 -18.46
CA ASP A 192 -8.21 -21.49 -19.92
C ASP A 192 -7.22 -20.52 -20.58
N ARG A 193 -6.44 -19.82 -19.76
CA ARG A 193 -5.45 -18.80 -20.20
C ARG A 193 -6.04 -17.72 -21.10
N ASN A 194 -7.31 -17.39 -20.88
CA ASN A 194 -8.02 -16.38 -21.64
C ASN A 194 -8.17 -15.07 -20.86
N THR A 195 -8.11 -13.94 -21.59
CA THR A 195 -8.34 -12.60 -21.05
C THR A 195 -9.66 -12.05 -21.52
N VAL A 196 -10.48 -11.63 -20.59
CA VAL A 196 -11.69 -10.85 -20.84
C VAL A 196 -11.44 -9.41 -20.42
N TYR A 197 -11.80 -8.44 -21.27
CA TYR A 197 -11.74 -7.03 -20.91
C TYR A 197 -13.11 -6.53 -20.44
N LEU A 198 -13.12 -5.70 -19.39
CA LEU A 198 -14.36 -5.12 -18.87
C LEU A 198 -14.95 -4.13 -19.87
N HIS A 199 -16.27 -4.19 -20.05
CA HIS A 199 -17.01 -3.33 -20.97
C HIS A 199 -17.31 -1.98 -20.32
N THR A 200 -16.29 -1.17 -20.16
CA THR A 200 -16.37 0.09 -19.42
C THR A 200 -17.02 1.24 -20.19
N GLY A 201 -17.25 1.11 -21.50
CA GLY A 201 -17.95 2.14 -22.30
C GLY A 201 -17.13 3.42 -22.51
N THR A 202 -17.84 4.54 -22.56
CA THR A 202 -17.29 5.90 -22.79
C THR A 202 -17.72 6.87 -21.68
N PRO A 203 -17.03 8.00 -21.48
CA PRO A 203 -15.81 8.47 -22.16
C PRO A 203 -14.58 7.64 -21.81
N LYS A 204 -13.53 7.69 -22.65
CA LYS A 204 -12.26 6.99 -22.37
C LYS A 204 -11.29 7.84 -21.56
N ASP A 205 -11.45 9.15 -21.54
CA ASP A 205 -10.63 10.10 -20.79
C ASP A 205 -11.10 10.17 -19.32
N ARG A 206 -10.72 9.16 -18.56
CA ARG A 206 -11.05 8.95 -17.14
C ARG A 206 -10.03 8.02 -16.49
N TYR A 207 -10.13 7.85 -15.18
CA TYR A 207 -9.23 7.03 -14.40
C TYR A 207 -9.98 5.86 -13.75
N PHE A 208 -9.42 4.65 -13.84
CA PHE A 208 -9.89 3.50 -13.07
C PHE A 208 -8.96 3.29 -11.89
N THR A 209 -9.49 3.45 -10.69
CA THR A 209 -8.73 3.30 -9.46
C THR A 209 -9.28 2.13 -8.63
N ASN A 210 -8.44 1.58 -7.75
CA ASN A 210 -8.84 0.67 -6.69
C ASN A 210 -9.70 -0.52 -7.14
N ILE A 211 -9.16 -1.37 -8.01
CA ILE A 211 -9.79 -2.63 -8.40
C ILE A 211 -9.93 -3.52 -7.15
N THR A 212 -11.16 -4.01 -6.91
CA THR A 212 -11.47 -4.91 -5.80
C THR A 212 -12.30 -6.09 -6.31
N TRP A 213 -11.91 -7.31 -5.95
CA TRP A 213 -12.68 -8.52 -6.21
C TRP A 213 -13.78 -8.72 -5.17
N SER A 214 -14.94 -9.25 -5.60
CA SER A 214 -15.87 -9.84 -4.65
C SER A 214 -15.26 -11.08 -3.98
N PRO A 215 -15.62 -11.41 -2.73
CA PRO A 215 -15.09 -12.58 -2.03
C PRO A 215 -15.36 -13.93 -2.73
N ASP A 216 -16.40 -14.01 -3.56
CA ASP A 216 -16.74 -15.20 -4.35
C ASP A 216 -16.10 -15.23 -5.75
N GLU A 217 -15.29 -14.22 -6.11
CA GLU A 217 -14.59 -14.05 -7.39
C GLU A 217 -15.48 -13.81 -8.61
N LYS A 218 -16.78 -13.50 -8.43
CA LYS A 218 -17.70 -13.31 -9.55
C LYS A 218 -17.77 -11.89 -10.05
N GLU A 219 -17.53 -10.91 -9.19
CA GLU A 219 -17.63 -9.50 -9.52
C GLU A 219 -16.30 -8.78 -9.30
N ILE A 220 -16.06 -7.76 -10.11
CA ILE A 220 -15.00 -6.80 -9.95
C ILE A 220 -15.61 -5.43 -9.72
N TYR A 221 -15.15 -4.75 -8.68
CA TYR A 221 -15.53 -3.40 -8.34
C TYR A 221 -14.41 -2.45 -8.72
N ILE A 222 -14.77 -1.32 -9.35
CA ILE A 222 -13.84 -0.28 -9.76
C ILE A 222 -14.37 1.06 -9.27
N GLN A 223 -13.48 1.91 -8.79
CA GLN A 223 -13.75 3.31 -8.54
C GLN A 223 -13.32 4.09 -9.80
N GLU A 224 -14.31 4.51 -10.58
CA GLU A 224 -14.11 5.28 -11.79
C GLU A 224 -14.14 6.77 -11.50
N LEU A 225 -13.02 7.45 -11.68
CA LEU A 225 -12.89 8.88 -11.48
C LEU A 225 -12.88 9.60 -12.83
N ASN A 226 -13.73 10.62 -12.98
CA ASN A 226 -13.75 11.43 -14.21
C ASN A 226 -12.46 12.26 -14.36
N ARG A 227 -12.24 12.79 -15.58
CA ARG A 227 -11.02 13.57 -15.89
C ARG A 227 -10.88 14.85 -15.04
N ARG A 228 -11.98 15.47 -14.62
CA ARG A 228 -11.99 16.63 -13.72
C ARG A 228 -11.71 16.29 -12.27
N GLN A 229 -11.77 15.00 -11.92
CA GLN A 229 -11.56 14.48 -10.57
C GLN A 229 -12.57 15.02 -9.54
N ASP A 230 -13.76 15.38 -9.97
CA ASP A 230 -14.84 15.89 -9.13
C ASP A 230 -16.02 14.89 -8.99
N THR A 231 -15.96 13.77 -9.73
CA THR A 231 -17.00 12.75 -9.73
C THR A 231 -16.37 11.36 -9.77
N CYS A 232 -16.70 10.54 -8.78
CA CYS A 232 -16.28 9.14 -8.70
C CYS A 232 -17.51 8.22 -8.69
N LEU A 233 -17.54 7.25 -9.62
CA LEU A 233 -18.54 6.19 -9.69
C LEU A 233 -17.95 4.91 -9.10
N VAL A 234 -18.70 4.22 -8.25
CA VAL A 234 -18.32 2.88 -7.81
C VAL A 234 -19.11 1.87 -8.64
N GLU A 235 -18.41 1.17 -9.52
CA GLU A 235 -18.97 0.33 -10.58
C GLU A 235 -18.72 -1.16 -10.29
N ALA A 236 -19.70 -2.02 -10.64
CA ALA A 236 -19.58 -3.46 -10.57
C ALA A 236 -19.66 -4.11 -11.94
N TYR A 237 -18.76 -5.05 -12.20
CA TYR A 237 -18.65 -5.81 -13.45
C TYR A 237 -18.64 -7.31 -13.17
N ASP A 238 -19.24 -8.09 -14.08
CA ASP A 238 -19.12 -9.55 -14.09
C ASP A 238 -17.70 -9.95 -14.51
N ALA A 239 -17.00 -10.66 -13.65
CA ALA A 239 -15.61 -11.02 -13.88
C ALA A 239 -15.41 -12.03 -15.01
N ALA A 240 -16.42 -12.84 -15.34
CA ALA A 240 -16.32 -13.88 -16.38
C ALA A 240 -16.56 -13.33 -17.78
N SER A 241 -17.52 -12.41 -17.94
CA SER A 241 -17.91 -11.84 -19.23
C SER A 241 -17.43 -10.42 -19.48
N GLY A 242 -16.97 -9.72 -18.44
CA GLY A 242 -16.62 -8.30 -18.50
C GLY A 242 -17.83 -7.36 -18.56
N LYS A 243 -19.05 -7.86 -18.48
CA LYS A 243 -20.28 -7.05 -18.61
C LYS A 243 -20.44 -6.14 -17.40
N HIS A 244 -20.76 -4.85 -17.65
CA HIS A 244 -21.18 -3.94 -16.60
C HIS A 244 -22.49 -4.44 -15.97
N LEU A 245 -22.54 -4.52 -14.65
CA LEU A 245 -23.69 -5.00 -13.91
C LEU A 245 -24.54 -3.87 -13.35
N ARG A 246 -23.88 -2.91 -12.66
CA ARG A 246 -24.53 -1.78 -12.01
C ARG A 246 -23.53 -0.74 -11.53
N THR A 247 -23.99 0.50 -11.41
CA THR A 247 -23.37 1.55 -10.60
C THR A 247 -23.90 1.42 -9.18
N LEU A 248 -23.04 1.25 -8.18
CA LEU A 248 -23.44 1.16 -6.79
C LEU A 248 -23.88 2.54 -6.28
N PHE A 249 -23.02 3.53 -6.44
CA PHE A 249 -23.29 4.92 -6.08
C PHE A 249 -22.30 5.85 -6.77
N THR A 250 -22.62 7.14 -6.71
CA THR A 250 -21.78 8.21 -7.20
C THR A 250 -21.38 9.12 -6.04
N GLU A 251 -20.10 9.47 -5.94
CA GLU A 251 -19.60 10.51 -5.06
C GLU A 251 -19.16 11.71 -5.88
N THR A 252 -19.62 12.90 -5.49
CA THR A 252 -19.27 14.16 -6.12
C THR A 252 -18.80 15.17 -5.09
N ASN A 253 -17.91 16.06 -5.49
CA ASN A 253 -17.46 17.17 -4.69
C ASN A 253 -17.17 18.38 -5.58
N GLU A 254 -17.50 19.59 -5.15
CA GLU A 254 -17.25 20.81 -5.93
C GLU A 254 -15.76 21.09 -6.21
N LYS A 255 -14.88 20.53 -5.37
CA LYS A 255 -13.42 20.70 -5.50
C LYS A 255 -12.80 19.45 -6.12
N TYR A 256 -12.82 18.31 -5.42
CA TYR A 256 -12.23 17.06 -5.88
C TYR A 256 -12.73 15.86 -5.06
N VAL A 257 -12.68 14.69 -5.67
CA VAL A 257 -12.89 13.37 -5.02
C VAL A 257 -11.58 12.58 -5.10
N GLU A 258 -11.14 12.01 -3.97
CA GLU A 258 -9.90 11.22 -3.85
C GLU A 258 -10.19 9.75 -3.54
N PRO A 259 -10.40 8.90 -4.55
CA PRO A 259 -10.61 7.46 -4.37
C PRO A 259 -9.26 6.75 -4.14
N GLU A 260 -8.65 6.94 -2.97
CA GLU A 260 -7.30 6.45 -2.67
C GLU A 260 -7.24 5.01 -2.14
N ASN A 261 -8.39 4.45 -1.71
CA ASN A 261 -8.41 3.16 -1.02
C ASN A 261 -9.38 2.19 -1.69
N PRO A 262 -9.01 0.89 -1.83
CA PRO A 262 -9.91 -0.13 -2.32
C PRO A 262 -11.08 -0.36 -1.34
N LEU A 263 -12.14 -1.01 -1.83
CA LEU A 263 -13.23 -1.48 -0.97
C LEU A 263 -12.69 -2.57 -0.04
N ILE A 264 -13.12 -2.55 1.22
CA ILE A 264 -12.77 -3.58 2.19
C ILE A 264 -13.99 -4.42 2.47
N PHE A 265 -14.08 -5.62 1.88
CA PHE A 265 -15.15 -6.56 2.17
C PHE A 265 -15.07 -7.11 3.58
N ILE A 266 -16.23 -7.34 4.22
CA ILE A 266 -16.27 -7.81 5.60
C ILE A 266 -16.21 -9.35 5.60
N PRO A 267 -15.19 -9.97 6.24
CA PRO A 267 -15.12 -11.41 6.38
C PRO A 267 -16.40 -12.00 6.97
N GLY A 268 -16.93 -13.03 6.29
CA GLY A 268 -18.18 -13.69 6.67
C GLY A 268 -19.47 -12.94 6.29
N LYS A 269 -19.38 -11.75 5.66
CA LYS A 269 -20.51 -10.95 5.18
C LYS A 269 -20.19 -10.38 3.79
N PRO A 270 -20.18 -11.22 2.75
CA PRO A 270 -19.75 -10.81 1.42
C PRO A 270 -20.67 -9.74 0.77
N GLU A 271 -21.85 -9.54 1.32
CA GLU A 271 -22.78 -8.48 0.92
C GLU A 271 -22.44 -7.11 1.49
N LEU A 272 -21.45 -6.99 2.39
CA LEU A 272 -21.06 -5.74 3.04
C LEU A 272 -19.60 -5.38 2.77
N PHE A 273 -19.37 -4.08 2.55
CA PHE A 273 -18.02 -3.54 2.40
C PHE A 273 -17.88 -2.16 3.07
N ILE A 274 -16.63 -1.77 3.30
CA ILE A 274 -16.27 -0.46 3.80
C ILE A 274 -15.72 0.36 2.65
N TYR A 275 -16.20 1.57 2.53
CA TYR A 275 -15.74 2.60 1.62
C TYR A 275 -15.10 3.74 2.39
N THR A 276 -13.98 4.26 1.88
CA THR A 276 -13.27 5.41 2.46
C THR A 276 -13.61 6.65 1.66
N SER A 277 -14.04 7.73 2.33
CA SER A 277 -14.46 8.97 1.67
C SER A 277 -14.21 10.20 2.54
N ARG A 278 -14.01 11.36 1.89
CA ARG A 278 -13.91 12.68 2.51
C ARG A 278 -15.22 13.49 2.43
N LYS A 279 -16.34 12.87 2.12
CA LYS A 279 -17.62 13.57 1.86
C LYS A 279 -18.17 14.40 3.01
N ASP A 280 -17.65 14.23 4.23
CA ASP A 280 -17.98 15.06 5.41
C ASP A 280 -16.84 16.02 5.80
N GLY A 281 -15.86 16.24 4.91
CA GLY A 281 -14.73 17.17 5.11
C GLY A 281 -13.43 16.49 5.52
N TYR A 282 -13.49 15.31 6.16
CA TYR A 282 -12.35 14.52 6.60
C TYR A 282 -12.45 13.10 6.07
N ARG A 283 -11.32 12.40 5.96
CA ARG A 283 -11.31 11.01 5.50
C ARG A 283 -11.84 10.08 6.58
N HIS A 284 -13.01 9.49 6.30
CA HIS A 284 -13.70 8.57 7.19
C HIS A 284 -14.17 7.30 6.50
N LEU A 285 -14.60 6.34 7.30
CA LEU A 285 -15.04 5.01 6.89
C LEU A 285 -16.56 4.92 6.93
N TYR A 286 -17.13 4.36 5.87
CA TYR A 286 -18.56 4.19 5.66
C TYR A 286 -18.88 2.74 5.32
N LEU A 287 -19.90 2.18 5.95
CA LEU A 287 -20.40 0.84 5.66
C LEU A 287 -21.48 0.91 4.59
N TYR A 288 -21.30 0.12 3.53
CA TYR A 288 -22.23 -0.06 2.43
C TYR A 288 -22.59 -1.52 2.24
N ASP A 289 -23.72 -1.78 1.59
CA ASP A 289 -24.01 -3.09 1.01
C ASP A 289 -23.69 -3.13 -0.50
N THR A 290 -23.67 -4.32 -1.08
CA THR A 290 -23.36 -4.54 -2.50
C THR A 290 -24.45 -4.08 -3.46
N SER A 291 -25.61 -3.61 -2.96
CA SER A 291 -26.59 -2.86 -3.77
C SER A 291 -26.22 -1.38 -3.93
N GLY A 292 -25.25 -0.88 -3.15
CA GLY A 292 -24.82 0.51 -3.12
C GLY A 292 -25.52 1.36 -2.04
N LYS A 293 -26.29 0.74 -1.16
CA LYS A 293 -26.93 1.44 -0.06
C LYS A 293 -25.94 1.69 1.06
N MET A 294 -25.78 2.94 1.46
CA MET A 294 -25.04 3.30 2.67
C MET A 294 -25.83 2.87 3.90
N ILE A 295 -25.23 2.00 4.71
CA ILE A 295 -25.80 1.51 5.96
C ILE A 295 -25.56 2.51 7.09
N ARG A 296 -24.30 2.97 7.22
CA ARG A 296 -23.89 3.95 8.25
C ARG A 296 -22.48 4.46 8.06
N GLN A 297 -22.16 5.57 8.68
CA GLN A 297 -20.81 6.05 8.89
C GLN A 297 -20.20 5.32 10.13
N ILE A 298 -18.96 4.82 9.98
CA ILE A 298 -18.24 4.08 11.03
C ILE A 298 -17.43 5.03 11.92
N THR A 299 -16.68 5.94 11.29
CA THR A 299 -15.84 6.93 11.97
C THR A 299 -16.28 8.35 11.62
N ARG A 300 -16.11 9.30 12.53
CA ARG A 300 -16.45 10.71 12.32
C ARG A 300 -15.64 11.61 13.22
N GLY A 301 -15.48 12.87 12.85
CA GLY A 301 -14.78 13.92 13.59
C GLY A 301 -13.89 14.78 12.69
N GLU A 302 -13.24 15.78 13.27
CA GLU A 302 -12.32 16.67 12.55
C GLU A 302 -10.89 16.09 12.52
N TRP A 303 -10.75 14.91 11.97
CA TRP A 303 -9.50 14.16 11.90
C TRP A 303 -9.54 13.12 10.76
N GLU A 304 -8.37 12.63 10.35
CA GLU A 304 -8.19 11.75 9.22
C GLU A 304 -8.00 10.29 9.62
N VAL A 305 -8.66 9.36 8.95
CA VAL A 305 -8.28 7.95 8.87
C VAL A 305 -7.19 7.81 7.81
N LEU A 306 -5.98 7.39 8.19
CA LEU A 306 -4.85 7.25 7.28
C LEU A 306 -4.75 5.85 6.67
N SER A 307 -5.13 4.82 7.43
CA SER A 307 -5.21 3.44 6.96
C SER A 307 -6.31 2.69 7.70
N ALA A 308 -6.83 1.64 7.07
CA ALA A 308 -7.79 0.74 7.70
C ALA A 308 -7.51 -0.71 7.28
N GLU A 309 -7.55 -1.62 8.24
CA GLU A 309 -7.41 -3.06 8.04
C GLU A 309 -8.47 -3.79 8.87
N ILE A 310 -9.16 -4.74 8.26
CA ILE A 310 -10.17 -5.55 8.95
C ILE A 310 -9.56 -6.82 9.51
N ASP A 311 -9.95 -7.21 10.71
CA ASP A 311 -9.54 -8.49 11.28
C ASP A 311 -10.22 -9.68 10.57
N PRO A 312 -9.62 -10.88 10.58
CA PRO A 312 -10.19 -12.04 9.88
C PRO A 312 -11.57 -12.47 10.35
N THR A 313 -12.02 -12.04 11.53
CA THR A 313 -13.37 -12.34 12.05
C THR A 313 -14.42 -11.36 11.56
N GLY A 314 -14.04 -10.25 10.93
CA GLY A 314 -14.94 -9.17 10.53
C GLY A 314 -15.54 -8.38 11.68
N LYS A 315 -14.97 -8.49 12.88
CA LYS A 315 -15.48 -7.86 14.09
C LYS A 315 -14.83 -6.52 14.39
N TYR A 316 -13.54 -6.40 14.09
CA TYR A 316 -12.75 -5.22 14.40
C TYR A 316 -12.08 -4.64 13.15
N LEU A 317 -11.99 -3.32 13.14
CA LEU A 317 -11.09 -2.59 12.25
C LEU A 317 -9.92 -2.05 13.06
N TYR A 318 -8.73 -2.16 12.51
CA TYR A 318 -7.54 -1.47 12.98
C TYR A 318 -7.30 -0.28 12.06
N ILE A 319 -7.36 0.92 12.61
CA ILE A 319 -7.15 2.15 11.85
C ILE A 319 -5.97 2.93 12.41
N THR A 320 -5.16 3.50 11.54
CA THR A 320 -4.28 4.60 11.93
C THR A 320 -4.97 5.93 11.66
N SER A 321 -4.90 6.85 12.59
CA SER A 321 -5.58 8.13 12.46
C SER A 321 -4.89 9.26 13.20
N THR A 322 -5.30 10.50 12.87
CA THR A 322 -4.87 11.74 13.51
C THR A 322 -5.84 12.19 14.61
N GLU A 323 -6.70 11.28 15.13
CA GLU A 323 -7.76 11.61 16.11
C GLU A 323 -7.23 12.28 17.38
N ALA A 324 -6.05 11.91 17.86
CA ALA A 324 -5.46 12.50 19.06
C ALA A 324 -4.89 13.90 18.81
N SER A 325 -4.28 14.12 17.66
CA SER A 325 -3.67 15.37 17.24
C SER A 325 -3.32 15.30 15.73
N PRO A 326 -3.43 16.40 14.97
CA PRO A 326 -2.91 16.46 13.60
C PRO A 326 -1.41 16.18 13.47
N LEU A 327 -0.65 16.32 14.57
CA LEU A 327 0.80 16.05 14.63
C LEU A 327 1.14 14.62 15.01
N GLU A 328 0.13 13.78 15.30
CA GLU A 328 0.33 12.40 15.74
C GLU A 328 -0.39 11.42 14.83
N VAL A 329 0.17 10.24 14.73
CA VAL A 329 -0.45 9.09 14.07
C VAL A 329 -0.56 7.97 15.08
N ASN A 330 -1.78 7.57 15.42
CA ASN A 330 -2.06 6.55 16.42
C ASN A 330 -2.88 5.41 15.86
N LEU A 331 -2.68 4.21 16.43
CA LEU A 331 -3.48 3.03 16.11
C LEU A 331 -4.70 2.93 17.02
N TYR A 332 -5.85 2.73 16.42
CA TYR A 332 -7.11 2.46 17.13
C TYR A 332 -7.71 1.13 16.66
N ARG A 333 -8.32 0.43 17.60
CA ARG A 333 -9.24 -0.67 17.34
C ARG A 333 -10.66 -0.14 17.35
N VAL A 334 -11.37 -0.34 16.25
CA VAL A 334 -12.78 0.07 16.08
C VAL A 334 -13.66 -1.17 16.09
N THR A 335 -14.63 -1.25 16.98
CA THR A 335 -15.65 -2.30 16.98
C THR A 335 -16.62 -2.05 15.83
N LEU A 336 -16.65 -2.94 14.83
CA LEU A 336 -17.43 -2.69 13.63
C LEU A 336 -18.95 -2.59 13.89
N SER A 337 -19.50 -3.30 14.89
CA SER A 337 -20.94 -3.27 15.16
C SER A 337 -21.47 -1.94 15.70
N ASN A 338 -20.68 -1.20 16.46
CA ASN A 338 -21.13 0.02 17.15
C ASN A 338 -20.21 1.24 16.97
N GLY A 339 -19.06 1.10 16.30
CA GLY A 339 -18.10 2.18 16.06
C GLY A 339 -17.28 2.58 17.31
N LYS A 340 -17.36 1.82 18.43
CA LYS A 340 -16.54 2.10 19.61
C LYS A 340 -15.06 1.98 19.27
N ARG A 341 -14.29 3.01 19.61
CA ARG A 341 -12.85 3.09 19.37
C ARG A 341 -12.05 2.95 20.65
N GLU A 342 -10.91 2.30 20.54
CA GLU A 342 -9.94 2.14 21.62
C GLU A 342 -8.54 2.40 21.06
N ARG A 343 -7.82 3.37 21.62
CA ARG A 343 -6.43 3.66 21.24
C ARG A 343 -5.51 2.52 21.73
N LEU A 344 -4.69 1.96 20.86
CA LEU A 344 -3.76 0.86 21.17
C LEU A 344 -2.31 1.32 21.33
N THR A 345 -1.96 2.51 20.86
CA THR A 345 -0.63 3.14 20.99
C THR A 345 -0.66 4.21 22.06
N PRO A 346 -0.16 3.96 23.29
CA PRO A 346 -0.32 4.87 24.42
C PRO A 346 0.62 6.08 24.38
N ALA A 347 1.81 5.94 23.76
CA ALA A 347 2.78 7.02 23.68
C ALA A 347 2.35 8.09 22.67
N ASN A 348 2.80 9.34 22.84
CA ASN A 348 2.65 10.38 21.83
C ASN A 348 3.70 10.22 20.74
N GLY A 349 3.29 10.44 19.49
CA GLY A 349 4.21 10.37 18.36
C GLY A 349 3.58 9.91 17.05
N VAL A 350 4.43 9.62 16.10
CA VAL A 350 4.06 9.04 14.82
C VAL A 350 4.35 7.55 14.87
N HIS A 351 3.28 6.76 14.92
CA HIS A 351 3.32 5.31 15.00
C HIS A 351 3.20 4.64 13.64
N THR A 352 3.95 3.55 13.46
CA THR A 352 3.87 2.66 12.30
C THR A 352 3.68 1.24 12.82
N PRO A 353 2.47 0.92 13.29
CA PRO A 353 2.18 -0.36 13.90
C PRO A 353 2.06 -1.47 12.87
N LEU A 354 2.45 -2.68 13.24
CA LEU A 354 2.23 -3.91 12.50
C LEU A 354 1.43 -4.87 13.40
N MET A 355 0.21 -5.17 12.99
CA MET A 355 -0.68 -6.07 13.72
C MET A 355 -0.49 -7.51 13.26
N SER A 356 -0.53 -8.45 14.20
CA SER A 356 -0.68 -9.86 13.85
C SER A 356 -2.10 -10.11 13.31
N LYS A 357 -2.26 -11.09 12.42
CA LYS A 357 -3.59 -11.51 11.90
C LYS A 357 -4.58 -11.90 13.00
N SER A 358 -4.09 -12.40 14.14
CA SER A 358 -4.95 -12.72 15.28
C SER A 358 -5.46 -11.48 16.04
N GLY A 359 -4.98 -10.29 15.73
CA GLY A 359 -5.26 -9.06 16.46
C GLY A 359 -4.71 -9.03 17.90
N ARG A 360 -3.93 -10.05 18.29
CA ARG A 360 -3.41 -10.18 19.67
C ARG A 360 -2.08 -9.49 19.86
N TYR A 361 -1.20 -9.55 18.88
CA TYR A 361 0.17 -9.04 18.99
C TYR A 361 0.36 -7.84 18.09
N MET A 362 1.15 -6.90 18.55
CA MET A 362 1.52 -5.70 17.82
C MET A 362 3.03 -5.48 17.94
N ILE A 363 3.67 -5.16 16.82
CA ILE A 363 4.97 -4.50 16.80
C ILE A 363 4.69 -3.05 16.45
N ASP A 364 5.07 -2.14 17.34
CA ASP A 364 4.91 -0.72 17.13
C ASP A 364 6.27 -0.05 16.96
N ARG A 365 6.47 0.59 15.84
CA ARG A 365 7.63 1.44 15.59
C ARG A 365 7.17 2.88 15.62
N TYR A 366 7.71 3.67 16.53
CA TYR A 366 7.34 5.07 16.64
C TYR A 366 8.53 5.98 16.94
N SER A 367 8.32 7.25 16.67
CA SER A 367 9.20 8.36 17.02
C SER A 367 8.38 9.58 17.40
N ASN A 368 8.98 10.47 18.15
CA ASN A 368 8.47 11.80 18.44
C ASN A 368 9.62 12.79 18.52
N HIS A 369 9.33 14.03 18.91
CA HIS A 369 10.32 15.09 18.95
C HIS A 369 11.55 14.77 19.82
N ASN A 370 11.36 14.01 20.91
CA ASN A 370 12.39 13.68 21.89
C ASN A 370 12.87 12.22 21.79
N THR A 371 12.31 11.44 20.87
CA THR A 371 12.58 10.01 20.76
C THR A 371 12.88 9.66 19.32
N PRO A 372 14.16 9.37 18.96
CA PRO A 372 14.55 9.10 17.58
C PRO A 372 13.85 7.90 16.97
N ARG A 373 13.83 6.79 17.70
CA ARG A 373 13.13 5.56 17.31
C ARG A 373 12.94 4.62 18.48
N MET A 374 11.71 4.15 18.62
CA MET A 374 11.34 3.06 19.51
C MET A 374 10.73 1.92 18.71
N ILE A 375 10.99 0.69 19.13
CA ILE A 375 10.30 -0.50 18.63
C ILE A 375 9.83 -1.30 19.83
N ASP A 376 8.53 -1.41 19.97
CA ASP A 376 7.86 -2.13 21.06
C ASP A 376 7.12 -3.35 20.52
N PHE A 377 7.14 -4.44 21.28
CA PHE A 377 6.32 -5.63 21.06
C PHE A 377 5.28 -5.72 22.17
N SER A 378 3.99 -5.73 21.82
CA SER A 378 2.87 -5.74 22.76
C SER A 378 1.99 -6.99 22.58
N ASP A 379 1.61 -7.62 23.69
CA ASP A 379 0.50 -8.58 23.77
C ASP A 379 -0.75 -7.82 24.23
N LEU A 380 -1.63 -7.48 23.30
CA LEU A 380 -2.82 -6.68 23.54
C LEU A 380 -3.87 -7.41 24.40
N LYS A 381 -3.79 -8.73 24.53
CA LYS A 381 -4.66 -9.50 25.44
C LYS A 381 -4.26 -9.34 26.89
N THR A 382 -2.96 -9.30 27.16
CA THR A 382 -2.42 -9.20 28.54
C THR A 382 -2.01 -7.78 28.92
N GLY A 383 -1.95 -6.85 27.95
CA GLY A 383 -1.45 -5.49 28.15
C GLY A 383 0.08 -5.41 28.37
N LYS A 384 0.80 -6.50 28.23
CA LYS A 384 2.26 -6.53 28.41
C LYS A 384 2.98 -6.03 27.18
N THR A 385 3.89 -5.08 27.39
CA THR A 385 4.77 -4.54 26.34
C THR A 385 6.23 -4.80 26.71
N LYS A 386 7.02 -5.16 25.70
CA LYS A 386 8.49 -5.28 25.78
C LYS A 386 9.10 -4.32 24.76
N ASN A 387 10.01 -3.46 25.21
CA ASN A 387 10.84 -2.69 24.30
C ASN A 387 11.87 -3.60 23.62
N LEU A 388 11.90 -3.58 22.30
CA LEU A 388 12.86 -4.31 21.47
C LEU A 388 14.04 -3.44 21.04
N LEU A 389 13.80 -2.14 20.86
CA LEU A 389 14.80 -1.16 20.47
C LEU A 389 14.44 0.21 21.03
N CYS A 390 15.41 0.82 21.71
CA CYS A 390 15.46 2.26 21.97
C CYS A 390 16.71 2.77 21.26
N ALA A 391 16.55 3.44 20.13
CA ALA A 391 17.69 3.96 19.39
C ALA A 391 18.30 5.15 20.14
N PRO A 392 19.64 5.24 20.23
CA PRO A 392 20.30 6.42 20.76
C PRO A 392 20.05 7.63 19.85
N ASP A 393 20.12 8.82 20.41
CA ASP A 393 20.08 10.04 19.63
C ASP A 393 21.39 10.16 18.82
N PRO A 394 21.34 10.17 17.48
CA PRO A 394 22.54 10.29 16.66
C PRO A 394 23.22 11.66 16.76
N TYR A 395 22.52 12.63 17.36
CA TYR A 395 23.03 14.00 17.55
C TYR A 395 23.47 14.28 18.98
N ASP A 396 23.52 13.25 19.84
CA ASP A 396 24.03 13.42 21.20
C ASP A 396 25.45 14.00 21.17
N GLY A 397 25.68 15.05 21.98
CA GLY A 397 26.92 15.80 22.01
C GLY A 397 27.06 16.90 20.94
N TYR A 398 26.12 17.06 20.03
CA TYR A 398 26.08 18.19 19.10
C TYR A 398 25.25 19.36 19.65
N ALA A 399 25.63 20.59 19.29
CA ALA A 399 24.82 21.78 19.54
C ALA A 399 23.64 21.85 18.56
N MET A 400 22.57 21.15 18.90
CA MET A 400 21.37 21.09 18.05
C MET A 400 20.54 22.38 18.18
N PRO A 401 19.82 22.77 17.10
CA PRO A 401 18.88 23.88 17.16
C PRO A 401 17.72 23.59 18.12
N ASP A 402 17.19 24.63 18.74
CA ASP A 402 15.96 24.54 19.53
C ASP A 402 14.74 24.48 18.58
N ILE A 403 13.92 23.45 18.74
CA ILE A 403 12.74 23.24 17.92
C ILE A 403 11.49 23.38 18.75
N LYS A 404 10.61 24.30 18.35
CA LYS A 404 9.31 24.55 18.97
C LYS A 404 8.19 24.27 17.98
N CYS A 405 7.22 23.50 18.43
CA CYS A 405 5.97 23.33 17.71
C CYS A 405 4.85 24.07 18.43
N GLY A 406 3.92 24.62 17.69
CA GLY A 406 2.79 25.35 18.25
C GLY A 406 1.72 25.62 17.20
N THR A 407 0.74 26.45 17.55
CA THR A 407 -0.32 26.88 16.65
C THR A 407 -0.39 28.40 16.58
N ILE A 408 -0.80 28.92 15.44
CA ILE A 408 -1.21 30.31 15.23
C ILE A 408 -2.56 30.28 14.54
N LYS A 409 -3.38 31.30 14.75
CA LYS A 409 -4.65 31.41 14.03
C LYS A 409 -4.43 31.83 12.58
N ALA A 410 -5.19 31.22 11.68
CA ALA A 410 -5.27 31.64 10.28
C ALA A 410 -5.94 33.03 10.16
N ALA A 411 -6.03 33.57 8.95
CA ALA A 411 -6.65 34.86 8.67
C ALA A 411 -8.16 34.92 9.02
N ASP A 412 -8.82 33.75 9.12
CA ASP A 412 -10.22 33.63 9.56
C ASP A 412 -10.40 33.82 11.08
N GLY A 413 -9.30 33.81 11.85
CA GLY A 413 -9.30 33.94 13.31
C GLY A 413 -9.76 32.66 14.06
N GLU A 414 -10.14 31.61 13.36
CA GLU A 414 -10.72 30.37 13.91
C GLU A 414 -9.81 29.15 13.69
N THR A 415 -9.31 28.96 12.46
CA THR A 415 -8.49 27.79 12.07
C THR A 415 -7.10 27.82 12.71
N ASP A 416 -6.72 26.75 13.37
CA ASP A 416 -5.37 26.58 13.90
C ASP A 416 -4.40 26.12 12.80
N LEU A 417 -3.36 26.93 12.56
CA LEU A 417 -2.23 26.58 11.71
C LEU A 417 -1.08 26.08 12.58
N TYR A 418 -0.69 24.84 12.36
CA TYR A 418 0.42 24.25 13.09
C TYR A 418 1.75 24.70 12.49
N TYR A 419 2.68 25.11 13.35
CA TYR A 419 4.01 25.52 12.92
C TYR A 419 5.12 24.74 13.63
N ARG A 420 6.25 24.63 12.96
CA ARG A 420 7.52 24.19 13.52
C ARG A 420 8.54 25.31 13.38
N LEU A 421 8.98 25.87 14.51
CA LEU A 421 10.01 26.90 14.54
C LEU A 421 11.34 26.26 14.93
N THR A 422 12.35 26.39 14.07
CA THR A 422 13.72 25.95 14.33
C THR A 422 14.56 27.19 14.62
N GLN A 423 15.07 27.30 15.84
CA GLN A 423 15.88 28.41 16.29
C GLN A 423 17.36 27.99 16.45
N PRO A 424 18.33 28.90 16.29
CA PRO A 424 19.72 28.60 16.60
C PRO A 424 19.87 28.03 18.02
N ALA A 425 20.79 27.09 18.23
CA ALA A 425 21.08 26.49 19.54
C ALA A 425 21.38 27.55 20.62
N LYS A 426 21.90 28.70 20.22
CA LYS A 426 22.17 29.85 21.10
C LYS A 426 21.68 31.13 20.42
N ILE A 427 20.72 31.80 21.06
CA ILE A 427 20.22 33.10 20.65
C ILE A 427 20.92 34.17 21.43
N GLU A 428 21.52 35.11 20.73
CA GLU A 428 22.22 36.29 21.34
C GLU A 428 21.21 37.41 21.54
N THR A 429 21.19 37.94 22.76
CA THR A 429 20.28 39.06 23.11
C THR A 429 20.56 40.28 22.23
N GLY A 430 19.56 40.88 21.64
CA GLY A 430 19.65 42.07 20.79
C GLY A 430 20.07 41.81 19.35
N LYS A 431 20.41 40.55 18.98
CA LYS A 431 20.72 40.18 17.60
C LYS A 431 19.45 39.84 16.83
N LYS A 432 19.33 40.35 15.63
CA LYS A 432 18.26 39.95 14.68
C LYS A 432 18.76 38.81 13.81
N TYR A 433 17.90 37.80 13.62
CA TYR A 433 18.17 36.65 12.77
C TYR A 433 17.26 36.67 11.55
N PRO A 434 17.74 36.29 10.37
CA PRO A 434 16.87 36.12 9.21
C PRO A 434 15.92 34.94 9.45
N VAL A 435 14.68 35.05 8.92
CA VAL A 435 13.67 34.00 9.02
C VAL A 435 13.39 33.49 7.61
N ILE A 436 13.39 32.19 7.46
CA ILE A 436 12.96 31.49 6.24
C ILE A 436 11.62 30.83 6.58
N VAL A 437 10.59 31.11 5.74
CA VAL A 437 9.24 30.55 5.88
C VAL A 437 8.99 29.58 4.74
#